data_b35d8347ef93bf87a68a9951035f5e6a
#
_entry.id   b35d8347ef93bf87a68a9951035f5e6a
#
_cell.length_a   1.000
_cell.length_b   1.000
_cell.length_c   1.000
_cell.angle_alpha   90.00
_cell.angle_beta   90.00
_cell.angle_gamma   90.00
#
_symmetry.space_group_name_H-M   'P 1'
#
loop_
_entity.id
_entity.type
_entity.pdbx_description
1 polymer ?
#
loop_
_entity_poly.entity_id
_entity_poly.type
_entity_poly.pdbx_seq_one_letter_code
_entity_poly.pdbx_strand_id
1 'polypeptide(L)'
;HIVSVTGKINEYKLTVGADENSRITEPKQEVTTFTYDSDKCLVVKFKANTGYRVSKVIVDDVSLEGAELLKALASHSVSVDRKGDHSVFVETSPMEYALTTGADLHSRITYPQDRIYTYSYDPEASIEVTFEAKTGYGISGVFVDARPLKGQELQDAIEAGSVSVDRKECHSVYVTSEAKRYTLITDSDEHSSISQGGSYGYDAIRPMLVRFRADTGYTISSITVDGQSLQGAEFERAAALGYVSLSRT
;
A
#
# COMPACT_ATOMS: atom_id res chain seq x y z
N HIS A 1 -86.06 6.33 -18.65
CA HIS A 1 -84.72 5.88 -19.03
C HIS A 1 -83.82 6.08 -17.83
N ILE A 2 -83.16 5.01 -17.44
CA ILE A 2 -82.14 5.06 -16.37
C ILE A 2 -80.80 4.85 -17.06
N VAL A 3 -79.85 5.75 -16.88
CA VAL A 3 -78.42 5.60 -17.31
C VAL A 3 -77.61 5.41 -16.06
N SER A 4 -76.87 4.30 -15.98
CA SER A 4 -75.94 4.00 -14.90
C SER A 4 -74.54 3.95 -15.50
N VAL A 5 -73.59 4.64 -14.85
CA VAL A 5 -72.17 4.62 -15.22
C VAL A 5 -71.33 4.18 -13.99
N THR A 6 -70.50 3.19 -14.17
CA THR A 6 -69.57 2.69 -13.13
C THR A 6 -68.14 2.94 -13.54
N GLY A 7 -67.40 3.57 -12.69
CA GLY A 7 -65.91 3.73 -12.84
C GLY A 7 -65.15 2.66 -12.10
N LYS A 8 -63.98 2.31 -12.60
CA LYS A 8 -62.97 1.44 -11.91
C LYS A 8 -61.71 2.24 -11.68
N ILE A 9 -61.12 2.05 -10.52
CA ILE A 9 -59.81 2.67 -10.22
C ILE A 9 -58.69 2.06 -11.11
N ASN A 10 -57.81 2.89 -11.63
CA ASN A 10 -56.70 2.43 -12.44
C ASN A 10 -55.64 1.72 -11.60
N GLU A 11 -55.04 0.69 -12.17
CA GLU A 11 -53.91 -0.03 -11.64
C GLU A 11 -52.67 0.27 -12.48
N TYR A 12 -51.53 0.44 -11.79
CA TYR A 12 -50.25 0.77 -12.38
C TYR A 12 -49.17 -0.17 -11.84
N LYS A 13 -48.00 -0.15 -12.46
CA LYS A 13 -46.85 -1.00 -12.10
C LYS A 13 -45.65 -0.16 -11.67
N LEU A 14 -44.96 -0.62 -10.64
CA LEU A 14 -43.62 -0.19 -10.29
C LEU A 14 -42.67 -1.33 -10.61
N THR A 15 -41.72 -1.08 -11.52
CA THR A 15 -40.60 -2.01 -11.81
C THR A 15 -39.34 -1.49 -11.14
N VAL A 16 -38.66 -2.33 -10.38
CA VAL A 16 -37.43 -1.94 -9.70
C VAL A 16 -36.28 -2.88 -10.04
N GLY A 17 -35.10 -2.34 -10.16
CA GLY A 17 -33.89 -3.09 -10.48
C GLY A 17 -32.63 -2.45 -9.88
N ALA A 18 -31.55 -3.20 -9.87
CA ALA A 18 -30.24 -2.78 -9.41
C ALA A 18 -29.16 -3.54 -10.19
N ASP A 19 -27.95 -3.00 -10.22
CA ASP A 19 -26.79 -3.70 -10.75
C ASP A 19 -26.35 -4.84 -9.81
N GLU A 20 -25.30 -5.58 -10.21
CA GLU A 20 -24.75 -6.73 -9.45
C GLU A 20 -24.17 -6.35 -8.08
N ASN A 21 -23.78 -5.08 -7.91
CA ASN A 21 -23.14 -4.55 -6.70
C ASN A 21 -24.09 -3.74 -5.81
N SER A 22 -25.39 -3.80 -6.10
CA SER A 22 -26.43 -3.20 -5.28
C SER A 22 -27.69 -4.08 -5.23
N ARG A 23 -28.62 -3.69 -4.40
CA ARG A 23 -29.93 -4.36 -4.30
C ARG A 23 -31.01 -3.39 -3.89
N ILE A 24 -32.20 -3.64 -4.38
CA ILE A 24 -33.42 -3.04 -3.84
C ILE A 24 -33.78 -3.77 -2.55
N THR A 25 -34.05 -3.03 -1.49
CA THR A 25 -34.43 -3.58 -0.18
C THR A 25 -35.94 -3.49 0.05
N GLU A 26 -36.59 -2.50 -0.57
CA GLU A 26 -38.03 -2.31 -0.63
C GLU A 26 -38.40 -1.66 -1.96
N PRO A 27 -39.45 -2.14 -2.69
CA PRO A 27 -40.21 -3.36 -2.47
C PRO A 27 -39.33 -4.62 -2.65
N LYS A 28 -39.75 -5.78 -2.09
CA LYS A 28 -39.02 -7.05 -2.25
C LYS A 28 -39.24 -7.71 -3.62
N GLN A 29 -40.27 -7.32 -4.30
CA GLN A 29 -40.63 -7.83 -5.64
C GLN A 29 -40.14 -6.88 -6.71
N GLU A 30 -39.56 -7.43 -7.77
CA GLU A 30 -39.10 -6.67 -8.93
C GLU A 30 -40.21 -5.87 -9.60
N VAL A 31 -41.42 -6.43 -9.63
CA VAL A 31 -42.62 -5.75 -10.14
C VAL A 31 -43.71 -5.74 -9.07
N THR A 32 -44.20 -4.57 -8.75
CA THR A 32 -45.29 -4.35 -7.78
C THR A 32 -46.45 -3.63 -8.45
N THR A 33 -47.68 -4.17 -8.32
CA THR A 33 -48.90 -3.49 -8.80
C THR A 33 -49.48 -2.64 -7.68
N PHE A 34 -49.96 -1.46 -8.03
CA PHE A 34 -50.62 -0.52 -7.11
C PHE A 34 -51.78 0.20 -7.77
N THR A 35 -52.73 0.69 -6.98
CA THR A 35 -53.82 1.50 -7.44
C THR A 35 -53.52 2.98 -7.45
N TYR A 36 -54.17 3.75 -8.31
CA TYR A 36 -54.07 5.22 -8.31
C TYR A 36 -54.35 5.81 -6.93
N ASP A 37 -53.50 6.76 -6.54
CA ASP A 37 -53.68 7.55 -5.32
C ASP A 37 -52.98 8.90 -5.51
N SER A 38 -53.74 10.00 -5.48
CA SER A 38 -53.17 11.34 -5.70
C SER A 38 -52.30 11.86 -4.58
N ASP A 39 -52.45 11.31 -3.38
CA ASP A 39 -51.90 11.85 -2.13
C ASP A 39 -50.76 11.00 -1.55
N LYS A 40 -50.57 9.80 -2.09
CA LYS A 40 -49.54 8.86 -1.61
C LYS A 40 -48.45 8.64 -2.64
N CYS A 41 -47.22 8.40 -2.13
CA CYS A 41 -46.08 7.99 -2.90
C CYS A 41 -45.67 6.54 -2.55
N LEU A 42 -44.97 5.90 -3.47
CA LEU A 42 -44.26 4.65 -3.25
C LEU A 42 -42.78 4.98 -2.92
N VAL A 43 -42.26 4.31 -1.94
CA VAL A 43 -40.85 4.48 -1.55
C VAL A 43 -40.06 3.26 -2.01
N VAL A 44 -39.02 3.48 -2.78
CA VAL A 44 -38.03 2.44 -3.18
C VAL A 44 -36.81 2.65 -2.36
N LYS A 45 -36.42 1.64 -1.59
CA LYS A 45 -35.18 1.63 -0.79
C LYS A 45 -34.13 0.73 -1.42
N PHE A 46 -32.89 1.15 -1.36
CA PHE A 46 -31.76 0.45 -1.97
C PHE A 46 -30.51 0.48 -1.09
N LYS A 47 -29.58 -0.44 -1.35
CA LYS A 47 -28.30 -0.53 -0.65
C LYS A 47 -27.24 -1.06 -1.58
N ALA A 48 -26.05 -0.42 -1.58
CA ALA A 48 -24.86 -0.94 -2.22
C ALA A 48 -24.23 -2.07 -1.36
N ASN A 49 -23.53 -2.98 -2.01
CA ASN A 49 -22.71 -3.99 -1.37
C ASN A 49 -21.43 -3.37 -0.76
N THR A 50 -20.75 -4.13 0.10
CA THR A 50 -19.47 -3.69 0.69
C THR A 50 -18.46 -3.34 -0.40
N GLY A 51 -17.76 -2.22 -0.23
CA GLY A 51 -16.77 -1.73 -1.20
C GLY A 51 -17.35 -0.94 -2.37
N TYR A 52 -18.68 -0.81 -2.45
CA TYR A 52 -19.37 -0.04 -3.49
C TYR A 52 -20.19 1.10 -2.90
N ARG A 53 -20.43 2.11 -3.69
CA ARG A 53 -21.36 3.21 -3.40
C ARG A 53 -22.36 3.37 -4.52
N VAL A 54 -23.59 3.71 -4.20
CA VAL A 54 -24.56 4.10 -5.22
C VAL A 54 -24.04 5.35 -5.92
N SER A 55 -23.92 5.28 -7.24
CA SER A 55 -23.42 6.37 -8.07
C SER A 55 -24.53 6.99 -8.92
N LYS A 56 -25.60 6.23 -9.19
CA LYS A 56 -26.68 6.67 -10.06
C LYS A 56 -28.02 6.07 -9.62
N VAL A 57 -29.06 6.86 -9.66
CA VAL A 57 -30.44 6.45 -9.47
C VAL A 57 -31.23 6.93 -10.68
N ILE A 58 -31.91 6.02 -11.36
CA ILE A 58 -32.67 6.27 -12.59
C ILE A 58 -34.13 6.06 -12.23
N VAL A 59 -34.96 7.05 -12.54
CA VAL A 59 -36.40 7.01 -12.36
C VAL A 59 -37.05 7.29 -13.73
N ASP A 60 -37.88 6.37 -14.20
CA ASP A 60 -38.56 6.47 -15.50
C ASP A 60 -37.61 6.81 -16.66
N ASP A 61 -36.47 6.06 -16.71
CA ASP A 61 -35.37 6.22 -17.67
C ASP A 61 -34.61 7.55 -17.58
N VAL A 62 -34.89 8.37 -16.56
CA VAL A 62 -34.19 9.64 -16.31
C VAL A 62 -33.26 9.50 -15.07
N SER A 63 -31.98 9.82 -15.24
CA SER A 63 -31.04 9.85 -14.11
C SER A 63 -31.35 11.05 -13.22
N LEU A 64 -31.41 10.80 -11.90
CA LEU A 64 -31.46 11.88 -10.93
C LEU A 64 -30.15 12.64 -10.93
N GLU A 65 -30.19 13.95 -10.75
CA GLU A 65 -29.03 14.83 -10.70
C GLU A 65 -29.12 15.84 -9.55
N GLY A 66 -28.01 16.48 -9.24
CA GLY A 66 -27.93 17.58 -8.27
C GLY A 66 -28.54 17.25 -6.92
N ALA A 67 -29.45 18.11 -6.45
CA ALA A 67 -30.05 17.99 -5.12
C ALA A 67 -30.95 16.75 -4.96
N GLU A 68 -31.60 16.29 -6.03
CA GLU A 68 -32.44 15.10 -5.99
C GLU A 68 -31.61 13.82 -5.80
N LEU A 69 -30.52 13.69 -6.56
CA LEU A 69 -29.59 12.58 -6.37
C LEU A 69 -28.99 12.59 -4.95
N LEU A 70 -28.51 13.73 -4.49
CA LEU A 70 -27.95 13.86 -3.13
C LEU A 70 -28.96 13.45 -2.05
N LYS A 71 -30.22 13.84 -2.20
CA LYS A 71 -31.29 13.45 -1.28
C LYS A 71 -31.54 11.94 -1.32
N ALA A 72 -31.60 11.34 -2.49
CA ALA A 72 -31.80 9.90 -2.66
C ALA A 72 -30.63 9.10 -2.05
N LEU A 73 -29.38 9.55 -2.27
CA LEU A 73 -28.20 8.92 -1.69
C LEU A 73 -28.17 9.04 -0.16
N ALA A 74 -28.51 10.20 0.39
CA ALA A 74 -28.50 10.42 1.84
C ALA A 74 -29.58 9.61 2.58
N SER A 75 -30.77 9.45 1.95
CA SER A 75 -31.89 8.68 2.51
C SER A 75 -31.86 7.18 2.14
N HIS A 76 -30.96 6.77 1.23
CA HIS A 76 -30.94 5.46 0.60
C HIS A 76 -32.32 5.05 0.02
N SER A 77 -33.04 6.03 -0.52
CA SER A 77 -34.38 5.83 -1.04
C SER A 77 -34.78 6.90 -2.04
N VAL A 78 -35.72 6.54 -2.90
CA VAL A 78 -36.41 7.46 -3.81
C VAL A 78 -37.92 7.24 -3.71
N SER A 79 -38.70 8.31 -3.93
CA SER A 79 -40.17 8.26 -3.91
C SER A 79 -40.70 8.54 -5.29
N VAL A 80 -41.63 7.73 -5.74
CA VAL A 80 -42.40 7.93 -6.97
C VAL A 80 -43.89 8.11 -6.63
N ASP A 81 -44.64 8.85 -7.43
CA ASP A 81 -46.06 9.03 -7.20
C ASP A 81 -46.87 7.76 -7.53
N ARG A 82 -48.20 7.83 -7.44
CA ARG A 82 -49.09 6.70 -7.76
C ARG A 82 -50.07 7.06 -8.88
N LYS A 83 -49.60 7.83 -9.86
CA LYS A 83 -50.42 8.37 -10.94
C LYS A 83 -50.18 7.71 -12.29
N GLY A 84 -49.17 6.87 -12.39
CA GLY A 84 -48.77 6.17 -13.61
C GLY A 84 -47.86 4.97 -13.32
N ASP A 85 -47.40 4.29 -14.35
CA ASP A 85 -46.36 3.28 -14.27
C ASP A 85 -45.00 3.95 -13.99
N HIS A 86 -44.17 3.30 -13.16
CA HIS A 86 -42.84 3.80 -12.83
C HIS A 86 -41.78 2.70 -12.93
N SER A 87 -40.56 3.14 -13.20
CA SER A 87 -39.36 2.31 -13.12
C SER A 87 -38.34 2.99 -12.24
N VAL A 88 -37.60 2.19 -11.43
CA VAL A 88 -36.49 2.66 -10.65
C VAL A 88 -35.34 1.68 -10.81
N PHE A 89 -34.16 2.16 -11.25
CA PHE A 89 -32.95 1.39 -11.37
C PHE A 89 -31.81 2.07 -10.64
N VAL A 90 -30.93 1.28 -9.98
CA VAL A 90 -29.80 1.78 -9.19
C VAL A 90 -28.50 1.20 -9.73
N GLU A 91 -27.54 2.07 -9.98
CA GLU A 91 -26.19 1.71 -10.37
C GLU A 91 -25.18 2.11 -9.29
N THR A 92 -24.10 1.33 -9.20
CA THR A 92 -23.02 1.57 -8.23
C THR A 92 -21.69 1.84 -8.92
N SER A 93 -20.78 2.38 -8.16
CA SER A 93 -19.35 2.44 -8.50
C SER A 93 -18.53 1.91 -7.33
N PRO A 94 -17.35 1.32 -7.59
CA PRO A 94 -16.44 0.92 -6.52
C PRO A 94 -16.01 2.14 -5.71
N MET A 95 -15.77 1.95 -4.41
CA MET A 95 -15.15 2.95 -3.56
C MET A 95 -13.68 3.13 -3.94
N GLU A 96 -13.18 4.33 -3.79
CA GLU A 96 -11.77 4.61 -3.98
C GLU A 96 -11.04 4.69 -2.64
N TYR A 97 -9.87 4.10 -2.60
CA TYR A 97 -8.99 4.03 -1.45
C TYR A 97 -7.60 4.56 -1.80
N ALA A 98 -6.81 4.81 -0.79
CA ALA A 98 -5.45 5.30 -0.93
C ALA A 98 -4.45 4.38 -0.25
N LEU A 99 -3.34 4.12 -0.92
CA LEU A 99 -2.13 3.56 -0.36
C LEU A 99 -1.13 4.69 -0.14
N THR A 100 -0.70 4.87 1.12
CA THR A 100 0.37 5.80 1.46
C THR A 100 1.67 5.03 1.62
N THR A 101 2.72 5.43 0.92
CA THR A 101 4.03 4.79 0.98
C THR A 101 5.09 5.72 1.55
N GLY A 102 6.10 5.14 2.19
CA GLY A 102 7.23 5.88 2.71
C GLY A 102 8.44 5.00 3.01
N ALA A 103 9.60 5.64 3.13
CA ALA A 103 10.86 4.98 3.43
C ALA A 103 11.76 5.93 4.24
N ASP A 104 12.76 5.37 4.93
CA ASP A 104 13.78 6.15 5.60
C ASP A 104 14.80 6.75 4.62
N LEU A 105 15.87 7.37 5.15
CA LEU A 105 16.89 8.04 4.35
C LEU A 105 17.68 7.07 3.45
N HIS A 106 17.83 5.82 3.85
CA HIS A 106 18.71 4.83 3.21
C HIS A 106 17.94 3.69 2.53
N SER A 107 16.64 3.84 2.41
CA SER A 107 15.76 2.98 1.60
C SER A 107 14.88 3.81 0.67
N ARG A 108 14.18 3.16 -0.25
CA ARG A 108 13.18 3.80 -1.11
C ARG A 108 12.11 2.81 -1.53
N ILE A 109 10.92 3.34 -1.76
CA ILE A 109 9.86 2.64 -2.48
C ILE A 109 10.15 2.78 -3.97
N THR A 110 10.09 1.68 -4.70
CA THR A 110 10.30 1.65 -6.15
C THR A 110 8.99 1.56 -6.91
N TYR A 111 7.95 1.00 -6.29
CA TYR A 111 6.58 1.03 -6.78
C TYR A 111 5.58 0.93 -5.61
N PRO A 112 4.47 1.68 -5.63
CA PRO A 112 4.18 2.80 -6.54
C PRO A 112 5.15 3.97 -6.33
N GLN A 113 5.40 4.76 -7.39
CA GLN A 113 6.34 5.89 -7.31
C GLN A 113 5.76 7.08 -6.54
N ASP A 114 4.44 7.23 -6.60
CA ASP A 114 3.73 8.28 -5.87
C ASP A 114 3.60 7.92 -4.39
N ARG A 115 3.85 8.88 -3.52
CA ARG A 115 3.69 8.71 -2.07
C ARG A 115 2.25 8.38 -1.67
N ILE A 116 1.28 8.83 -2.44
CA ILE A 116 -0.14 8.51 -2.29
C ILE A 116 -0.61 7.95 -3.63
N TYR A 117 -0.95 6.68 -3.62
CA TYR A 117 -1.46 5.96 -4.78
C TYR A 117 -2.95 5.63 -4.56
N THR A 118 -3.82 6.08 -5.46
CA THR A 118 -5.26 5.80 -5.38
C THR A 118 -5.65 4.59 -6.21
N TYR A 119 -6.61 3.82 -5.71
CA TYR A 119 -7.12 2.61 -6.38
C TYR A 119 -8.59 2.38 -6.03
N SER A 120 -9.31 1.76 -6.95
CA SER A 120 -10.69 1.37 -6.74
C SER A 120 -10.75 0.06 -5.94
N TYR A 121 -11.81 -0.11 -5.15
CA TYR A 121 -12.14 -1.37 -4.49
C TYR A 121 -12.13 -2.54 -5.47
N ASP A 122 -11.44 -3.61 -5.11
CA ASP A 122 -11.40 -4.86 -5.84
C ASP A 122 -11.06 -5.99 -4.86
N PRO A 123 -12.05 -6.85 -4.49
CA PRO A 123 -11.84 -7.86 -3.46
C PRO A 123 -10.90 -9.00 -3.87
N GLU A 124 -10.64 -9.16 -5.18
CA GLU A 124 -9.80 -10.23 -5.74
C GLU A 124 -8.40 -9.77 -6.11
N ALA A 125 -8.16 -8.45 -6.10
CA ALA A 125 -6.86 -7.88 -6.47
C ALA A 125 -6.06 -7.41 -5.26
N SER A 126 -4.74 -7.33 -5.45
CA SER A 126 -3.79 -6.75 -4.52
C SER A 126 -2.87 -5.75 -5.22
N ILE A 127 -2.17 -4.95 -4.43
CA ILE A 127 -1.13 -4.04 -4.89
C ILE A 127 0.18 -4.54 -4.31
N GLU A 128 1.14 -4.82 -5.18
CA GLU A 128 2.49 -5.14 -4.77
C GLU A 128 3.28 -3.84 -4.59
N VAL A 129 3.77 -3.60 -3.37
CA VAL A 129 4.63 -2.46 -3.04
C VAL A 129 6.06 -2.94 -3.05
N THR A 130 6.87 -2.43 -3.98
CA THR A 130 8.27 -2.81 -4.11
C THR A 130 9.20 -1.77 -3.50
N PHE A 131 10.31 -2.22 -2.93
CA PHE A 131 11.26 -1.36 -2.23
C PHE A 131 12.69 -1.91 -2.31
N GLU A 132 13.65 -1.04 -2.07
CA GLU A 132 15.06 -1.43 -1.99
C GLU A 132 15.84 -0.55 -1.01
N ALA A 133 16.94 -1.07 -0.51
CA ALA A 133 17.91 -0.31 0.27
C ALA A 133 18.99 0.28 -0.64
N LYS A 134 19.54 1.42 -0.25
CA LYS A 134 20.71 2.03 -0.91
C LYS A 134 21.96 1.20 -0.69
N THR A 135 22.98 1.38 -1.54
CA THR A 135 24.28 0.71 -1.43
C THR A 135 24.82 0.81 -0.01
N GLY A 136 25.26 -0.31 0.53
CA GLY A 136 25.81 -0.42 1.88
C GLY A 136 24.77 -0.55 3.00
N TYR A 137 23.48 -0.56 2.65
CA TYR A 137 22.38 -0.76 3.59
C TYR A 137 21.57 -2.01 3.23
N GLY A 138 20.85 -2.54 4.19
CA GLY A 138 19.87 -3.60 4.02
C GLY A 138 18.52 -3.15 4.61
N ILE A 139 17.42 -3.65 4.08
CA ILE A 139 16.12 -3.44 4.71
C ILE A 139 16.12 -4.13 6.07
N SER A 140 15.73 -3.41 7.12
CA SER A 140 15.67 -3.89 8.50
C SER A 140 14.27 -3.95 9.08
N GLY A 141 13.30 -3.27 8.42
CA GLY A 141 11.91 -3.32 8.84
C GLY A 141 10.95 -2.94 7.71
N VAL A 142 9.82 -3.61 7.69
CA VAL A 142 8.67 -3.34 6.82
C VAL A 142 7.44 -3.20 7.71
N PHE A 143 6.69 -2.14 7.52
CA PHE A 143 5.48 -1.83 8.28
C PHE A 143 4.29 -1.75 7.32
N VAL A 144 3.23 -2.47 7.62
CA VAL A 144 1.95 -2.40 6.92
C VAL A 144 0.91 -1.92 7.93
N ASP A 145 0.22 -0.82 7.61
CA ASP A 145 -0.79 -0.19 8.49
C ASP A 145 -0.26 0.06 9.90
N ALA A 146 0.95 0.61 9.97
CA ALA A 146 1.71 0.86 11.19
C ALA A 146 2.09 -0.41 12.00
N ARG A 147 1.75 -1.60 11.53
CA ARG A 147 2.13 -2.87 12.13
C ARG A 147 3.47 -3.35 11.54
N PRO A 148 4.51 -3.58 12.34
CA PRO A 148 5.75 -4.16 11.83
C PRO A 148 5.56 -5.63 11.45
N LEU A 149 6.04 -6.03 10.29
CA LEU A 149 6.20 -7.43 9.93
C LEU A 149 7.28 -8.06 10.83
N LYS A 150 7.17 -9.35 11.14
CA LYS A 150 8.06 -10.06 12.06
C LYS A 150 8.35 -11.48 11.61
N GLY A 151 9.49 -12.03 12.08
CA GLY A 151 9.85 -13.41 11.83
C GLY A 151 9.90 -13.72 10.33
N GLN A 152 9.25 -14.81 9.92
CA GLN A 152 9.26 -15.27 8.53
C GLN A 152 8.62 -14.26 7.58
N GLU A 153 7.51 -13.62 7.98
CA GLU A 153 6.82 -12.60 7.17
C GLU A 153 7.75 -11.44 6.76
N LEU A 154 8.60 -10.97 7.70
CA LEU A 154 9.59 -9.94 7.40
C LEU A 154 10.69 -10.47 6.47
N GLN A 155 11.18 -11.70 6.69
CA GLN A 155 12.22 -12.30 5.86
C GLN A 155 11.73 -12.47 4.42
N ASP A 156 10.53 -13.00 4.23
CA ASP A 156 9.93 -13.18 2.91
C ASP A 156 9.79 -11.84 2.17
N ALA A 157 9.34 -10.79 2.87
CA ALA A 157 9.22 -9.45 2.29
C ALA A 157 10.59 -8.86 1.90
N ILE A 158 11.63 -9.08 2.72
CA ILE A 158 13.00 -8.61 2.43
C ILE A 158 13.59 -9.37 1.23
N GLU A 159 13.41 -10.69 1.17
CA GLU A 159 13.92 -11.52 0.07
C GLU A 159 13.21 -11.21 -1.25
N ALA A 160 11.89 -11.01 -1.20
CA ALA A 160 11.11 -10.59 -2.37
C ALA A 160 11.39 -9.15 -2.81
N GLY A 161 11.86 -8.29 -1.89
CA GLY A 161 11.94 -6.84 -2.10
C GLY A 161 10.57 -6.18 -2.25
N SER A 162 9.51 -6.82 -1.74
CA SER A 162 8.14 -6.37 -1.88
C SER A 162 7.23 -6.85 -0.76
N VAL A 163 6.07 -6.18 -0.65
CA VAL A 163 4.94 -6.60 0.19
C VAL A 163 3.64 -6.34 -0.57
N SER A 164 2.67 -7.22 -0.38
CA SER A 164 1.36 -7.12 -1.01
C SER A 164 0.32 -6.60 -0.02
N VAL A 165 -0.53 -5.66 -0.46
CA VAL A 165 -1.69 -5.18 0.28
C VAL A 165 -2.95 -5.38 -0.55
N ASP A 166 -4.08 -5.67 0.06
CA ASP A 166 -5.34 -5.85 -0.65
C ASP A 166 -5.92 -4.52 -1.16
N ARG A 167 -7.03 -4.56 -1.89
CA ARG A 167 -7.71 -3.38 -2.42
C ARG A 167 -9.08 -3.16 -1.79
N LYS A 168 -9.23 -3.51 -0.51
CA LYS A 168 -10.51 -3.47 0.20
C LYS A 168 -10.68 -2.26 1.11
N GLU A 169 -9.56 -1.62 1.47
CA GLU A 169 -9.51 -0.45 2.35
C GLU A 169 -8.26 0.39 2.09
N CYS A 170 -8.08 1.50 2.82
CA CYS A 170 -6.86 2.30 2.75
C CYS A 170 -5.71 1.60 3.45
N HIS A 171 -4.51 1.66 2.86
CA HIS A 171 -3.31 1.07 3.42
C HIS A 171 -2.16 2.06 3.55
N SER A 172 -1.20 1.71 4.39
CA SER A 172 0.09 2.37 4.47
C SER A 172 1.22 1.35 4.48
N VAL A 173 2.30 1.63 3.74
CA VAL A 173 3.54 0.84 3.77
C VAL A 173 4.72 1.75 4.02
N TYR A 174 5.52 1.41 5.05
CA TYR A 174 6.74 2.12 5.38
C TYR A 174 7.90 1.15 5.54
N VAL A 175 9.07 1.49 5.03
CA VAL A 175 10.27 0.65 5.13
C VAL A 175 11.40 1.38 5.84
N THR A 176 12.18 0.62 6.60
CA THR A 176 13.39 1.09 7.27
C THR A 176 14.58 0.25 6.85
N SER A 177 15.77 0.83 6.98
CA SER A 177 17.02 0.18 6.63
C SER A 177 18.06 0.34 7.73
N GLU A 178 19.07 -0.53 7.71
CA GLU A 178 20.23 -0.42 8.56
C GLU A 178 21.52 -0.61 7.75
N ALA A 179 22.61 -0.06 8.25
CA ALA A 179 23.93 -0.22 7.63
C ALA A 179 24.38 -1.68 7.68
N LYS A 180 24.81 -2.23 6.55
CA LYS A 180 25.43 -3.56 6.49
C LYS A 180 26.61 -3.63 7.43
N ARG A 181 26.79 -4.77 8.08
CA ARG A 181 27.90 -5.05 8.95
C ARG A 181 28.94 -5.91 8.26
N TYR A 182 30.19 -5.56 8.46
CA TYR A 182 31.35 -6.26 7.95
C TYR A 182 32.24 -6.71 9.12
N THR A 183 33.05 -7.73 8.90
CA THR A 183 34.00 -8.24 9.91
C THR A 183 35.42 -7.97 9.45
N LEU A 184 36.20 -7.29 10.28
CA LEU A 184 37.66 -7.18 10.14
C LEU A 184 38.31 -8.29 10.94
N ILE A 185 39.15 -9.08 10.29
CA ILE A 185 40.02 -10.05 10.92
C ILE A 185 41.44 -9.48 10.83
N THR A 186 42.14 -9.45 11.95
CA THR A 186 43.54 -8.98 12.03
C THR A 186 44.41 -10.04 12.67
N ASP A 187 45.60 -10.22 12.16
CA ASP A 187 46.58 -11.16 12.66
C ASP A 187 47.97 -10.54 12.58
N SER A 188 48.85 -10.91 13.49
CA SER A 188 50.24 -10.48 13.56
C SER A 188 51.14 -11.60 14.08
N ASP A 189 52.41 -11.57 13.73
CA ASP A 189 53.42 -12.50 14.25
C ASP A 189 53.85 -12.18 15.71
N GLU A 190 54.81 -12.94 16.26
CA GLU A 190 55.28 -12.81 17.63
C GLU A 190 56.10 -11.54 17.86
N HIS A 191 56.57 -10.85 16.80
CA HIS A 191 57.40 -9.65 16.85
C HIS A 191 56.72 -8.38 16.38
N SER A 192 55.39 -8.45 16.20
CA SER A 192 54.60 -7.32 15.84
C SER A 192 53.25 -7.32 16.57
N SER A 193 52.58 -6.18 16.57
CA SER A 193 51.23 -6.03 17.12
C SER A 193 50.32 -5.25 16.17
N ILE A 194 49.07 -5.66 16.12
CA ILE A 194 48.03 -5.02 15.27
C ILE A 194 46.81 -4.70 16.11
N SER A 195 46.07 -3.66 15.75
CA SER A 195 44.82 -3.34 16.41
C SER A 195 43.81 -4.48 16.25
N GLN A 196 43.05 -4.73 17.30
CA GLN A 196 42.06 -5.82 17.32
C GLN A 196 41.04 -5.66 16.19
N GLY A 197 40.76 -6.75 15.50
CA GLY A 197 39.66 -6.87 14.55
C GLY A 197 38.29 -6.82 15.23
N GLY A 198 37.23 -6.79 14.47
CA GLY A 198 35.87 -6.75 14.98
C GLY A 198 34.85 -6.44 13.92
N SER A 199 33.60 -6.29 14.35
CA SER A 199 32.49 -5.92 13.47
C SER A 199 32.37 -4.40 13.33
N TYR A 200 32.17 -3.93 12.10
CA TYR A 200 31.96 -2.52 11.79
C TYR A 200 30.81 -2.34 10.79
N GLY A 201 30.13 -1.19 10.85
CA GLY A 201 29.08 -0.84 9.89
C GLY A 201 29.64 -0.17 8.64
N TYR A 202 28.87 -0.26 7.56
CA TYR A 202 29.12 0.49 6.32
C TYR A 202 29.27 2.00 6.60
N ASP A 203 30.25 2.61 5.97
CA ASP A 203 30.45 4.06 5.98
C ASP A 203 31.25 4.45 4.72
N ALA A 204 30.58 5.07 3.75
CA ALA A 204 31.21 5.45 2.49
C ALA A 204 32.23 6.59 2.63
N ILE A 205 32.23 7.31 3.74
CA ILE A 205 33.03 8.54 3.91
C ILE A 205 34.21 8.29 4.84
N ARG A 206 34.02 7.50 5.89
CA ARG A 206 35.03 7.33 6.93
C ARG A 206 35.73 5.99 6.80
N PRO A 207 36.99 5.95 6.33
CA PRO A 207 37.77 4.73 6.30
C PRO A 207 38.08 4.25 7.73
N MET A 208 38.35 2.98 7.83
CA MET A 208 38.85 2.37 9.08
C MET A 208 40.37 2.34 9.06
N LEU A 209 40.97 2.81 10.13
CA LEU A 209 42.41 2.76 10.31
C LEU A 209 42.83 1.53 11.14
N VAL A 210 43.53 0.61 10.52
CA VAL A 210 44.09 -0.56 11.16
C VAL A 210 45.54 -0.24 11.53
N ARG A 211 45.82 -0.08 12.83
CA ARG A 211 47.13 0.33 13.35
C ARG A 211 47.96 -0.90 13.68
N PHE A 212 49.25 -0.81 13.41
CA PHE A 212 50.21 -1.84 13.73
C PHE A 212 51.56 -1.24 14.14
N ARG A 213 52.40 -2.02 14.80
CA ARG A 213 53.77 -1.65 15.16
C ARG A 213 54.62 -2.90 15.26
N ALA A 214 55.95 -2.77 14.99
CA ALA A 214 56.93 -3.77 15.31
C ALA A 214 57.42 -3.59 16.75
N ASP A 215 57.88 -4.65 17.36
CA ASP A 215 58.55 -4.64 18.68
C ASP A 215 59.94 -4.00 18.61
N THR A 216 60.47 -3.64 19.76
CA THR A 216 61.81 -3.06 19.85
C THR A 216 62.88 -3.98 19.24
N GLY A 217 63.66 -3.47 18.29
CA GLY A 217 64.64 -4.22 17.54
C GLY A 217 64.12 -4.90 16.25
N TYR A 218 62.82 -4.78 15.96
CA TYR A 218 62.22 -5.32 14.72
C TYR A 218 61.66 -4.20 13.84
N THR A 219 61.44 -4.53 12.59
CA THR A 219 60.80 -3.65 11.59
C THR A 219 59.69 -4.41 10.88
N ILE A 220 58.65 -3.73 10.46
CA ILE A 220 57.60 -4.34 9.62
C ILE A 220 58.21 -4.74 8.29
N SER A 221 58.17 -6.02 7.96
CA SER A 221 58.73 -6.58 6.72
C SER A 221 57.67 -6.84 5.66
N SER A 222 56.44 -7.04 6.05
CA SER A 222 55.31 -7.24 5.12
C SER A 222 53.98 -6.77 5.74
N ILE A 223 53.08 -6.33 4.91
CA ILE A 223 51.70 -5.98 5.26
C ILE A 223 50.81 -6.61 4.18
N THR A 224 49.85 -7.42 4.59
CA THR A 224 48.91 -8.07 3.69
C THR A 224 47.47 -7.57 3.99
N VAL A 225 46.77 -7.17 2.96
CA VAL A 225 45.35 -6.74 3.01
C VAL A 225 44.57 -7.62 2.05
N ASP A 226 43.56 -8.31 2.53
CA ASP A 226 42.69 -9.20 1.74
C ASP A 226 43.48 -10.22 0.90
N GLY A 227 44.55 -10.78 1.51
CA GLY A 227 45.42 -11.77 0.87
C GLY A 227 46.43 -11.18 -0.10
N GLN A 228 46.48 -9.87 -0.29
CA GLN A 228 47.44 -9.18 -1.15
C GLN A 228 48.50 -8.41 -0.34
N SER A 229 49.77 -8.68 -0.59
CA SER A 229 50.87 -7.95 0.07
C SER A 229 51.05 -6.57 -0.55
N LEU A 230 51.10 -5.55 0.28
CA LEU A 230 51.46 -4.20 -0.15
C LEU A 230 52.91 -4.17 -0.67
N GLN A 231 53.14 -3.42 -1.75
CA GLN A 231 54.43 -3.33 -2.43
C GLN A 231 54.90 -1.88 -2.61
N GLY A 232 56.22 -1.70 -2.73
CA GLY A 232 56.83 -0.40 -3.08
C GLY A 232 56.40 0.75 -2.20
N ALA A 233 56.05 1.86 -2.80
CA ALA A 233 55.70 3.11 -2.10
C ALA A 233 54.46 2.98 -1.18
N GLU A 234 53.57 2.06 -1.48
CA GLU A 234 52.38 1.83 -0.65
C GLU A 234 52.78 1.12 0.68
N PHE A 235 53.59 0.10 0.59
CA PHE A 235 54.17 -0.56 1.75
C PHE A 235 54.99 0.43 2.61
N GLU A 236 55.94 1.17 1.99
CA GLU A 236 56.80 2.13 2.69
C GLU A 236 55.97 3.19 3.43
N ARG A 237 54.95 3.71 2.79
CA ARG A 237 54.01 4.67 3.40
C ARG A 237 53.28 4.07 4.59
N ALA A 238 52.72 2.88 4.45
CA ALA A 238 51.96 2.22 5.51
C ALA A 238 52.88 1.90 6.70
N ALA A 239 54.09 1.35 6.46
CA ALA A 239 55.07 1.05 7.47
C ALA A 239 55.53 2.30 8.22
N ALA A 240 55.78 3.42 7.52
CA ALA A 240 56.17 4.67 8.13
C ALA A 240 55.04 5.30 8.98
N LEU A 241 53.80 5.18 8.55
CA LEU A 241 52.62 5.71 9.26
C LEU A 241 52.14 4.82 10.41
N GLY A 242 52.53 3.53 10.41
CA GLY A 242 52.08 2.54 11.40
C GLY A 242 50.56 2.20 11.26
N TYR A 243 50.00 2.39 10.11
CA TYR A 243 48.59 1.98 9.83
C TYR A 243 48.31 1.80 8.35
N VAL A 244 47.29 1.00 8.06
CA VAL A 244 46.61 0.96 6.78
C VAL A 244 45.21 1.55 6.90
N SER A 245 44.70 2.15 5.80
CA SER A 245 43.36 2.71 5.70
C SER A 245 42.52 1.80 4.84
N LEU A 246 41.48 1.22 5.42
CA LEU A 246 40.57 0.31 4.75
C LEU A 246 39.23 1.01 4.46
N SER A 247 38.69 0.79 3.26
CA SER A 247 37.32 1.19 2.95
C SER A 247 36.32 0.46 3.84
N ARG A 248 35.22 1.13 4.20
CA ARG A 248 34.08 0.53 4.93
C ARG A 248 32.90 0.31 4.01
N THR A 249 33.17 0.03 2.72
CA THR A 249 32.18 -0.19 1.67
C THR A 249 32.07 -1.66 1.29
#